data_1a220daba312d44f259846ae77fd83b1
#
_entry.id   1a220daba312d44f259846ae77fd83b1
#
_cell.length_a   1.000
_cell.length_b   1.000
_cell.length_c   1.000
_cell.angle_alpha   90.00
_cell.angle_beta   90.00
_cell.angle_gamma   90.00
#
_symmetry.space_group_name_H-M   'P 1'
#
loop_
_entity.id
_entity.type
_entity.pdbx_description
1 polymer ?
#
loop_
_entity_poly.entity_id
_entity_poly.type
_entity_poly.pdbx_seq_one_letter_code
_entity_poly.pdbx_strand_id
1 'polypeptide(L)'
;LSSLINLPVICDFRSQDVALGGHGAPLVPVGDLHLFNSYSACLNLGGFANVSKGYGSAVVAYDICAVNTVFNKLANEKALAFDAEGLLAQSGKFIPELFEDLKGLDFYKKKAPKSLGIEWVNKAIFPLLDQYNAYAVEDRMHTYAHHIGEEIGKNFSEFEKVLVSGGGAYNHYLLSVLKAVSEAVFVV
;
A
#
# COMPACT_ATOMS: atom_id res chain seq x y z
N LEU A 1 30.70 1.60 -4.01
CA LEU A 1 30.25 3.02 -4.03
C LEU A 1 31.22 3.91 -3.27
N SER A 2 31.65 3.55 -2.03
CA SER A 2 32.61 4.30 -1.22
C SER A 2 33.90 4.66 -1.99
N SER A 3 34.47 3.69 -2.70
CA SER A 3 35.69 3.88 -3.52
C SER A 3 35.49 4.81 -4.74
N LEU A 4 34.26 4.98 -5.22
CA LEU A 4 33.94 5.87 -6.34
C LEU A 4 33.75 7.32 -5.90
N ILE A 5 33.24 7.54 -4.71
CA ILE A 5 32.90 8.88 -4.20
C ILE A 5 33.89 9.37 -3.13
N ASN A 6 34.83 8.52 -2.73
CA ASN A 6 35.82 8.79 -1.68
C ASN A 6 35.21 9.28 -0.35
N LEU A 7 34.06 8.67 0.02
CA LEU A 7 33.36 8.94 1.28
C LEU A 7 33.01 7.62 1.98
N PRO A 8 32.92 7.59 3.31
CA PRO A 8 32.36 6.46 4.01
C PRO A 8 30.93 6.18 3.54
N VAL A 9 30.61 4.90 3.30
CA VAL A 9 29.26 4.45 2.92
C VAL A 9 28.80 3.46 3.97
N ILE A 10 27.68 3.76 4.61
CA ILE A 10 26.98 2.86 5.55
C ILE A 10 25.84 2.21 4.77
N CYS A 11 25.79 0.89 4.81
CA CYS A 11 24.82 0.11 4.04
C CYS A 11 24.39 -1.16 4.78
N ASP A 12 23.45 -1.91 4.20
CA ASP A 12 22.99 -3.20 4.70
C ASP A 12 22.41 -3.15 6.13
N PHE A 13 21.59 -2.16 6.39
CA PHE A 13 20.93 -1.96 7.68
C PHE A 13 20.08 -3.15 8.11
N ARG A 14 19.50 -3.91 7.15
CA ARG A 14 18.66 -5.07 7.45
C ARG A 14 19.44 -6.20 8.07
N SER A 15 20.60 -6.55 7.50
CA SER A 15 21.46 -7.58 8.04
C SER A 15 22.01 -7.20 9.43
N GLN A 16 22.29 -5.92 9.64
CA GLN A 16 22.71 -5.41 10.94
C GLN A 16 21.60 -5.55 11.99
N ASP A 17 20.36 -5.16 11.65
CA ASP A 17 19.21 -5.31 12.54
C ASP A 17 18.97 -6.77 12.92
N VAL A 18 19.00 -7.68 11.95
CA VAL A 18 18.87 -9.13 12.18
C VAL A 18 19.99 -9.67 13.07
N ALA A 19 21.24 -9.23 12.84
CA ALA A 19 22.39 -9.65 13.67
C ALA A 19 22.26 -9.18 15.12
N LEU A 20 21.54 -8.08 15.36
CA LEU A 20 21.23 -7.55 16.68
C LEU A 20 19.94 -8.13 17.30
N GLY A 21 19.31 -9.12 16.64
CA GLY A 21 18.10 -9.79 17.13
C GLY A 21 16.79 -9.20 16.63
N GLY A 22 16.82 -8.23 15.70
CA GLY A 22 15.66 -7.67 15.02
C GLY A 22 15.17 -8.54 13.86
N HIS A 23 14.13 -8.08 13.17
CA HIS A 23 13.52 -8.79 12.04
C HIS A 23 14.03 -8.30 10.66
N GLY A 24 14.87 -7.25 10.62
CA GLY A 24 15.35 -6.62 9.39
C GLY A 24 14.28 -5.82 8.63
N ALA A 25 13.04 -5.85 9.08
CA ALA A 25 11.92 -5.08 8.54
C ALA A 25 10.76 -5.04 9.56
N PRO A 26 9.99 -3.93 9.65
CA PRO A 26 10.22 -2.68 8.94
C PRO A 26 11.33 -1.82 9.59
N LEU A 27 12.11 -1.10 8.80
CA LEU A 27 13.13 -0.15 9.30
C LEU A 27 12.70 1.33 9.12
N VAL A 28 11.81 1.58 8.16
CA VAL A 28 11.31 2.93 7.81
C VAL A 28 10.62 3.66 8.98
N PRO A 29 9.88 2.99 9.89
CA PRO A 29 9.19 3.66 10.99
C PRO A 29 10.07 4.52 11.89
N VAL A 30 11.36 4.19 12.02
CA VAL A 30 12.33 5.05 12.75
C VAL A 30 12.52 6.38 12.04
N GLY A 31 12.64 6.37 10.70
CA GLY A 31 12.70 7.58 9.89
C GLY A 31 11.40 8.39 9.98
N ASP A 32 10.26 7.72 9.87
CA ASP A 32 8.94 8.36 9.96
C ASP A 32 8.77 9.10 11.29
N LEU A 33 9.15 8.46 12.39
CA LEU A 33 9.09 9.04 13.72
C LEU A 33 9.93 10.30 13.87
N HIS A 34 11.16 10.30 13.33
CA HIS A 34 12.10 11.39 13.54
C HIS A 34 11.94 12.53 12.52
N LEU A 35 11.53 12.23 11.30
CA LEU A 35 11.46 13.19 10.20
C LEU A 35 10.06 13.77 10.01
N PHE A 36 9.00 13.00 10.36
CA PHE A 36 7.62 13.34 10.04
C PHE A 36 6.70 13.38 11.27
N ASN A 37 7.25 13.78 12.42
CA ASN A 37 6.53 13.81 13.70
C ASN A 37 5.34 14.79 13.74
N SER A 38 5.20 15.66 12.74
CA SER A 38 4.03 16.55 12.57
C SER A 38 2.81 15.83 11.96
N TYR A 39 2.96 14.57 11.54
CA TYR A 39 1.88 13.73 11.01
C TYR A 39 1.49 12.68 12.04
N SER A 40 0.19 12.36 12.10
CA SER A 40 -0.34 11.31 12.98
C SER A 40 0.06 9.91 12.51
N ALA A 41 0.29 9.76 11.21
CA ALA A 41 0.72 8.52 10.57
C ALA A 41 1.46 8.80 9.26
N CYS A 42 2.31 7.85 8.85
CA CYS A 42 2.91 7.80 7.53
C CYS A 42 2.36 6.56 6.80
N LEU A 43 1.77 6.79 5.62
CA LEU A 43 1.23 5.78 4.73
C LEU A 43 2.11 5.70 3.48
N ASN A 44 2.77 4.56 3.28
CA ASN A 44 3.52 4.32 2.05
C ASN A 44 2.67 3.49 1.08
N LEU A 45 2.41 4.04 -0.10
CA LEU A 45 1.71 3.38 -1.21
C LEU A 45 2.74 2.86 -2.24
N GLY A 46 3.50 1.85 -1.84
CA GLY A 46 4.45 1.13 -2.69
C GLY A 46 3.80 -0.01 -3.48
N GLY A 47 4.51 -1.13 -3.65
CA GLY A 47 3.91 -2.39 -4.11
C GLY A 47 2.81 -2.86 -3.17
N PHE A 48 3.04 -2.62 -1.87
CA PHE A 48 2.09 -2.80 -0.77
C PHE A 48 1.86 -1.46 -0.09
N ALA A 49 0.65 -1.27 0.46
CA ALA A 49 0.37 -0.19 1.40
C ALA A 49 0.82 -0.63 2.78
N ASN A 50 1.69 0.14 3.40
CA ASN A 50 2.06 -0.03 4.79
C ASN A 50 1.95 1.29 5.54
N VAL A 51 1.67 1.20 6.83
CA VAL A 51 1.47 2.35 7.70
C VAL A 51 2.39 2.25 8.90
N SER A 52 2.91 3.40 9.32
CA SER A 52 3.53 3.58 10.62
C SER A 52 2.75 4.62 11.42
N LYS A 53 2.45 4.31 12.69
CA LYS A 53 1.67 5.15 13.60
C LYS A 53 2.27 5.13 15.00
N GLY A 54 2.00 6.19 15.76
CA GLY A 54 2.38 6.28 17.16
C GLY A 54 3.54 7.23 17.43
N TYR A 55 3.96 7.31 18.70
CA TYR A 55 4.97 8.23 19.17
C TYR A 55 5.97 7.51 20.10
N GLY A 56 7.23 7.90 20.03
CA GLY A 56 8.27 7.37 20.90
C GLY A 56 8.43 5.84 20.76
N SER A 57 8.40 5.12 21.88
CA SER A 57 8.53 3.66 21.90
C SER A 57 7.25 2.91 21.51
N ALA A 58 6.15 3.61 21.29
CA ALA A 58 4.85 3.02 20.94
C ALA A 58 4.55 3.09 19.44
N VAL A 59 5.58 3.09 18.58
CA VAL A 59 5.40 3.06 17.12
C VAL A 59 5.01 1.65 16.70
N VAL A 60 3.91 1.56 15.95
CA VAL A 60 3.43 0.32 15.33
C VAL A 60 3.45 0.48 13.82
N ALA A 61 4.00 -0.52 13.11
CA ALA A 61 4.01 -0.54 11.67
C ALA A 61 3.52 -1.89 11.14
N TYR A 62 2.74 -1.87 10.06
CA TYR A 62 2.17 -3.07 9.45
C TYR A 62 1.70 -2.84 8.03
N ASP A 63 1.53 -3.96 7.28
CA ASP A 63 0.97 -3.94 5.93
C ASP A 63 -0.55 -3.95 5.97
N ILE A 64 -1.17 -3.14 5.08
CA ILE A 64 -2.63 -3.02 4.97
C ILE A 64 -3.14 -3.85 3.79
N CYS A 65 -2.60 -3.63 2.58
CA CYS A 65 -3.04 -4.28 1.35
C CYS A 65 -1.96 -4.24 0.27
N ALA A 66 -2.13 -5.02 -0.80
CA ALA A 66 -1.33 -4.86 -2.02
C ALA A 66 -1.87 -3.67 -2.81
N VAL A 67 -0.98 -2.88 -3.42
CA VAL A 67 -1.33 -1.70 -4.22
C VAL A 67 -0.73 -1.81 -5.62
N ASN A 68 0.44 -1.22 -5.87
CA ASN A 68 1.03 -1.21 -7.21
C ASN A 68 1.39 -2.60 -7.72
N THR A 69 1.65 -3.56 -6.84
CA THR A 69 1.82 -4.97 -7.21
C THR A 69 0.62 -5.50 -8.01
N VAL A 70 -0.59 -5.14 -7.62
CA VAL A 70 -1.82 -5.57 -8.31
C VAL A 70 -2.13 -4.67 -9.50
N PHE A 71 -2.09 -3.34 -9.31
CA PHE A 71 -2.36 -2.40 -10.41
C PHE A 71 -1.43 -2.61 -11.60
N ASN A 72 -0.12 -2.79 -11.37
CA ASN A 72 0.83 -2.99 -12.45
C ASN A 72 0.59 -4.32 -13.19
N LYS A 73 0.22 -5.40 -12.46
CA LYS A 73 -0.16 -6.66 -13.12
C LYS A 73 -1.37 -6.49 -14.03
N LEU A 74 -2.41 -5.78 -13.57
CA LEU A 74 -3.60 -5.50 -14.38
C LEU A 74 -3.28 -4.56 -15.56
N ALA A 75 -2.47 -3.51 -15.35
CA ALA A 75 -2.04 -2.61 -16.42
C ALA A 75 -1.24 -3.33 -17.51
N ASN A 76 -0.46 -4.36 -17.14
CA ASN A 76 0.28 -5.19 -18.10
C ASN A 76 -0.64 -5.92 -19.10
N GLU A 77 -1.91 -6.18 -18.76
CA GLU A 77 -2.89 -6.74 -19.70
C GLU A 77 -3.20 -5.79 -20.88
N LYS A 78 -2.91 -4.49 -20.70
CA LYS A 78 -3.00 -3.44 -21.74
C LYS A 78 -1.62 -3.06 -22.29
N ALA A 79 -0.59 -3.87 -22.05
CA ALA A 79 0.81 -3.58 -22.42
C ALA A 79 1.36 -2.28 -21.80
N LEU A 80 0.85 -1.87 -20.65
CA LEU A 80 1.31 -0.71 -19.89
C LEU A 80 2.09 -1.18 -18.64
N ALA A 81 3.20 -0.50 -18.33
CA ALA A 81 4.01 -0.82 -17.16
C ALA A 81 3.27 -0.50 -15.84
N PHE A 82 2.43 0.50 -15.85
CA PHE A 82 1.61 0.94 -14.71
C PHE A 82 0.42 1.80 -15.18
N ASP A 83 -0.54 2.02 -14.30
CA ASP A 83 -1.68 2.92 -14.53
C ASP A 83 -1.28 4.36 -14.15
N ALA A 84 -0.93 5.17 -15.14
CA ALA A 84 -0.54 6.55 -14.91
C ALA A 84 -1.71 7.35 -14.29
N GLU A 85 -1.46 7.98 -13.14
CA GLU A 85 -2.42 8.79 -12.38
C GLU A 85 -3.70 8.04 -11.97
N GLY A 86 -3.81 6.74 -12.26
CA GLY A 86 -5.01 5.93 -12.01
C GLY A 86 -6.09 6.09 -13.08
N LEU A 87 -5.74 6.54 -14.29
CA LEU A 87 -6.71 6.84 -15.36
C LEU A 87 -7.44 5.60 -15.88
N LEU A 88 -6.76 4.44 -15.96
CA LEU A 88 -7.43 3.19 -16.32
C LEU A 88 -8.47 2.82 -15.27
N ALA A 89 -8.08 2.78 -14.01
CA ALA A 89 -8.99 2.47 -12.91
C ALA A 89 -10.16 3.47 -12.85
N GLN A 90 -9.91 4.75 -13.11
CA GLN A 90 -10.94 5.78 -13.13
C GLN A 90 -11.98 5.57 -14.23
N SER A 91 -11.58 5.03 -15.39
CA SER A 91 -12.46 4.81 -16.53
C SER A 91 -13.36 3.57 -16.39
N GLY A 92 -13.08 2.70 -15.42
CA GLY A 92 -13.79 1.47 -15.20
C GLY A 92 -15.12 1.65 -14.46
N LYS A 93 -15.84 0.52 -14.33
CA LYS A 93 -17.12 0.43 -13.62
C LYS A 93 -16.96 -0.51 -12.42
N PHE A 94 -17.75 -0.26 -11.40
CA PHE A 94 -17.77 -1.05 -10.18
C PHE A 94 -18.41 -2.44 -10.41
N ILE A 95 -17.75 -3.50 -9.94
CA ILE A 95 -18.22 -4.89 -9.97
C ILE A 95 -18.55 -5.30 -8.54
N PRO A 96 -19.84 -5.32 -8.13
CA PRO A 96 -20.21 -5.59 -6.74
C PRO A 96 -19.74 -6.96 -6.24
N GLU A 97 -19.84 -7.99 -7.07
CA GLU A 97 -19.47 -9.35 -6.72
C GLU A 97 -17.96 -9.47 -6.45
N LEU A 98 -17.13 -8.88 -7.29
CA LEU A 98 -15.68 -8.85 -7.09
C LEU A 98 -15.32 -8.10 -5.80
N PHE A 99 -16.01 -7.01 -5.51
CA PHE A 99 -15.77 -6.22 -4.31
C PHE A 99 -16.03 -7.03 -3.03
N GLU A 100 -17.15 -7.75 -2.97
CA GLU A 100 -17.49 -8.59 -1.82
C GLU A 100 -16.53 -9.79 -1.69
N ASP A 101 -16.15 -10.41 -2.79
CA ASP A 101 -15.17 -11.50 -2.78
C ASP A 101 -13.80 -11.03 -2.28
N LEU A 102 -13.33 -9.84 -2.67
CA LEU A 102 -12.10 -9.23 -2.16
C LEU A 102 -12.16 -8.98 -0.66
N LYS A 103 -13.28 -8.46 -0.15
CA LYS A 103 -13.51 -8.25 1.30
C LYS A 103 -13.54 -9.57 2.06
N GLY A 104 -13.96 -10.64 1.42
CA GLY A 104 -14.00 -12.00 1.97
C GLY A 104 -12.64 -12.60 2.29
N LEU A 105 -11.55 -12.10 1.72
CA LEU A 105 -10.21 -12.66 1.85
C LEU A 105 -9.70 -12.63 3.30
N ASP A 106 -9.10 -13.75 3.74
CA ASP A 106 -8.72 -13.95 5.15
C ASP A 106 -7.69 -12.96 5.68
N PHE A 107 -6.83 -12.42 4.82
CA PHE A 107 -5.85 -11.42 5.24
C PHE A 107 -6.52 -10.16 5.82
N TYR A 108 -7.62 -9.71 5.23
CA TYR A 108 -8.30 -8.49 5.65
C TYR A 108 -9.06 -8.66 6.98
N LYS A 109 -9.36 -9.90 7.37
CA LYS A 109 -9.95 -10.24 8.69
C LYS A 109 -8.94 -10.25 9.83
N LYS A 110 -7.63 -10.26 9.53
CA LYS A 110 -6.57 -10.27 10.54
C LYS A 110 -6.44 -8.91 11.21
N LYS A 111 -6.26 -8.92 12.54
CA LYS A 111 -5.94 -7.72 13.31
C LYS A 111 -4.50 -7.27 13.05
N ALA A 112 -4.26 -5.96 13.11
CA ALA A 112 -2.92 -5.38 13.11
C ALA A 112 -2.20 -5.66 14.46
N PRO A 113 -0.85 -5.74 14.45
CA PRO A 113 0.03 -5.66 13.29
C PRO A 113 0.01 -6.94 12.45
N LYS A 114 0.08 -6.81 11.13
CA LYS A 114 0.09 -7.91 10.16
C LYS A 114 1.06 -7.62 9.03
N SER A 115 1.59 -8.68 8.40
CA SER A 115 2.52 -8.57 7.27
C SER A 115 1.98 -9.28 6.05
N LEU A 116 2.29 -8.75 4.87
CA LEU A 116 1.82 -9.19 3.56
C LEU A 116 3.00 -9.45 2.63
N GLY A 117 3.05 -10.64 2.04
CA GLY A 117 4.05 -11.03 1.05
C GLY A 117 3.43 -11.23 -0.35
N ILE A 118 4.30 -11.20 -1.35
CA ILE A 118 3.91 -11.45 -2.74
C ILE A 118 3.31 -12.86 -2.92
N GLU A 119 3.73 -13.81 -2.09
CA GLU A 119 3.26 -15.19 -2.11
C GLU A 119 1.75 -15.27 -1.85
N TRP A 120 1.26 -14.45 -0.90
CA TRP A 120 -0.16 -14.38 -0.61
C TRP A 120 -0.94 -13.72 -1.75
N VAL A 121 -0.40 -12.66 -2.34
CA VAL A 121 -1.02 -12.00 -3.51
C VAL A 121 -1.16 -12.97 -4.68
N ASN A 122 -0.10 -13.73 -4.97
CA ASN A 122 -0.10 -14.76 -6.00
C ASN A 122 -1.11 -15.90 -5.74
N LYS A 123 -1.33 -16.23 -4.47
CA LYS A 123 -2.22 -17.32 -4.06
C LYS A 123 -3.68 -16.89 -3.93
N ALA A 124 -3.95 -15.67 -3.53
CA ALA A 124 -5.30 -15.21 -3.16
C ALA A 124 -5.86 -14.15 -4.11
N ILE A 125 -5.13 -13.04 -4.34
CA ILE A 125 -5.66 -11.89 -5.10
C ILE A 125 -5.68 -12.18 -6.60
N PHE A 126 -4.57 -12.63 -7.18
CA PHE A 126 -4.52 -12.85 -8.62
C PHE A 126 -5.48 -13.92 -9.10
N PRO A 127 -5.58 -15.12 -8.47
CA PRO A 127 -6.57 -16.10 -8.90
C PRO A 127 -8.03 -15.63 -8.74
N LEU A 128 -8.29 -14.76 -7.75
CA LEU A 128 -9.62 -14.17 -7.59
C LEU A 128 -9.91 -13.18 -8.74
N LEU A 129 -8.97 -12.25 -9.03
CA LEU A 129 -9.11 -11.31 -10.16
C LEU A 129 -9.25 -12.03 -11.51
N ASP A 130 -8.58 -13.18 -11.69
CA ASP A 130 -8.64 -13.99 -12.90
C ASP A 130 -10.02 -14.63 -13.12
N GLN A 131 -10.81 -14.87 -12.06
CA GLN A 131 -12.19 -15.34 -12.19
C GLN A 131 -13.11 -14.29 -12.82
N TYR A 132 -12.71 -13.02 -12.77
CA TYR A 132 -13.45 -11.88 -13.34
C TYR A 132 -12.90 -11.42 -14.70
N ASN A 133 -12.13 -12.26 -15.41
CA ASN A 133 -11.55 -11.91 -16.72
C ASN A 133 -12.58 -11.64 -17.83
N ALA A 134 -13.85 -11.98 -17.61
CA ALA A 134 -14.95 -11.60 -18.52
C ALA A 134 -15.26 -10.09 -18.47
N TYR A 135 -14.86 -9.40 -17.40
CA TYR A 135 -14.97 -7.95 -17.27
C TYR A 135 -13.74 -7.25 -17.83
N ALA A 136 -13.89 -6.01 -18.26
CA ALA A 136 -12.77 -5.20 -18.70
C ALA A 136 -11.74 -5.04 -17.56
N VAL A 137 -10.45 -4.91 -17.93
CA VAL A 137 -9.40 -4.72 -16.93
C VAL A 137 -9.62 -3.42 -16.14
N GLU A 138 -10.14 -2.40 -16.79
CA GLU A 138 -10.51 -1.12 -16.19
C GLU A 138 -11.55 -1.30 -15.07
N ASP A 139 -12.56 -2.15 -15.28
CA ASP A 139 -13.61 -2.43 -14.28
C ASP A 139 -13.05 -3.16 -13.06
N ARG A 140 -12.15 -4.13 -13.29
CA ARG A 140 -11.44 -4.84 -12.22
C ARG A 140 -10.52 -3.90 -11.43
N MET A 141 -9.80 -3.01 -12.12
CA MET A 141 -8.95 -2.00 -11.49
C MET A 141 -9.75 -0.99 -10.69
N HIS A 142 -10.88 -0.53 -11.23
CA HIS A 142 -11.81 0.38 -10.55
C HIS A 142 -12.30 -0.23 -9.24
N THR A 143 -12.81 -1.45 -9.31
CA THR A 143 -13.32 -2.18 -8.14
C THR A 143 -12.24 -2.44 -7.12
N TYR A 144 -11.03 -2.81 -7.57
CA TYR A 144 -9.89 -3.02 -6.70
C TYR A 144 -9.46 -1.72 -6.00
N ALA A 145 -9.49 -0.58 -6.69
CA ALA A 145 -9.21 0.72 -6.08
C ALA A 145 -10.18 1.05 -4.94
N HIS A 146 -11.47 0.79 -5.12
CA HIS A 146 -12.47 0.98 -4.08
C HIS A 146 -12.25 0.05 -2.89
N HIS A 147 -11.94 -1.24 -3.15
CA HIS A 147 -11.65 -2.20 -2.10
C HIS A 147 -10.44 -1.78 -1.24
N ILE A 148 -9.30 -1.47 -1.85
CA ILE A 148 -8.12 -1.06 -1.08
C ILE A 148 -8.30 0.32 -0.45
N GLY A 149 -9.09 1.20 -1.06
CA GLY A 149 -9.48 2.48 -0.48
C GLY A 149 -10.20 2.28 0.87
N GLU A 150 -11.19 1.38 0.93
CA GLU A 150 -11.85 1.02 2.20
C GLU A 150 -10.87 0.39 3.20
N GLU A 151 -10.03 -0.58 2.74
CA GLU A 151 -9.10 -1.26 3.64
C GLU A 151 -8.06 -0.29 4.24
N ILE A 152 -7.59 0.67 3.46
CA ILE A 152 -6.69 1.71 3.94
C ILE A 152 -7.45 2.68 4.87
N GLY A 153 -8.63 3.15 4.46
CA GLY A 153 -9.43 4.10 5.23
C GLY A 153 -9.75 3.63 6.65
N LYS A 154 -10.03 2.34 6.85
CA LYS A 154 -10.30 1.73 8.18
C LYS A 154 -9.17 1.92 9.19
N ASN A 155 -7.98 2.29 8.75
CA ASN A 155 -6.82 2.45 9.62
C ASN A 155 -6.67 3.87 10.16
N PHE A 156 -7.51 4.81 9.78
CA PHE A 156 -7.39 6.22 10.14
C PHE A 156 -8.67 6.74 10.78
N SER A 157 -8.50 7.51 11.84
CA SER A 157 -9.59 8.22 12.52
C SER A 157 -9.84 9.56 11.83
N GLU A 158 -10.97 10.17 12.17
CA GLU A 158 -11.35 11.52 11.76
C GLU A 158 -10.25 12.53 12.09
N PHE A 159 -9.95 13.42 11.13
CA PHE A 159 -8.93 14.48 11.22
C PHE A 159 -7.48 14.04 11.46
N GLU A 160 -7.16 12.74 11.45
CA GLU A 160 -5.75 12.31 11.43
C GLU A 160 -5.03 12.88 10.21
N LYS A 161 -3.88 13.54 10.43
CA LYS A 161 -3.03 14.03 9.35
C LYS A 161 -2.06 12.94 8.93
N VAL A 162 -2.24 12.42 7.72
CA VAL A 162 -1.51 11.27 7.20
C VAL A 162 -0.58 11.71 6.07
N LEU A 163 0.72 11.50 6.23
CA LEU A 163 1.69 11.69 5.14
C LEU A 163 1.62 10.50 4.20
N VAL A 164 1.36 10.76 2.92
CA VAL A 164 1.32 9.71 1.88
C VAL A 164 2.59 9.76 1.06
N SER A 165 3.25 8.62 0.90
CA SER A 165 4.48 8.46 0.13
C SER A 165 4.41 7.25 -0.79
N GLY A 166 5.50 6.99 -1.54
CA GLY A 166 5.59 5.90 -2.50
C GLY A 166 4.98 6.21 -3.86
N GLY A 167 5.15 5.32 -4.83
CA GLY A 167 4.68 5.54 -6.20
C GLY A 167 3.16 5.69 -6.33
N GLY A 168 2.38 5.04 -5.45
CA GLY A 168 0.93 5.17 -5.41
C GLY A 168 0.42 6.54 -4.95
N ALA A 169 1.28 7.39 -4.38
CA ALA A 169 0.96 8.79 -4.06
C ALA A 169 0.67 9.63 -5.32
N TYR A 170 1.12 9.17 -6.49
CA TYR A 170 0.82 9.78 -7.78
C TYR A 170 -0.41 9.19 -8.47
N ASN A 171 -1.06 8.18 -7.88
CA ASN A 171 -2.32 7.66 -8.36
C ASN A 171 -3.47 8.54 -7.85
N HIS A 172 -3.80 9.57 -8.62
CA HIS A 172 -4.80 10.58 -8.23
C HIS A 172 -6.19 9.97 -8.04
N TYR A 173 -6.53 8.94 -8.84
CA TYR A 173 -7.81 8.26 -8.67
C TYR A 173 -7.88 7.52 -7.33
N LEU A 174 -6.86 6.73 -6.97
CA LEU A 174 -6.81 6.05 -5.68
C LEU A 174 -6.89 7.04 -4.51
N LEU A 175 -6.15 8.15 -4.60
CA LEU A 175 -6.24 9.20 -3.58
C LEU A 175 -7.64 9.82 -3.48
N SER A 176 -8.35 9.98 -4.60
CA SER A 176 -9.72 10.47 -4.58
C SER A 176 -10.67 9.50 -3.90
N VAL A 177 -10.51 8.19 -4.15
CA VAL A 177 -11.27 7.13 -3.47
C VAL A 177 -10.98 7.13 -1.97
N LEU A 178 -9.70 7.21 -1.55
CA LEU A 178 -9.33 7.31 -0.14
C LEU A 178 -9.99 8.50 0.56
N LYS A 179 -9.97 9.67 -0.06
CA LYS A 179 -10.60 10.89 0.48
C LYS A 179 -12.13 10.78 0.56
N ALA A 180 -12.75 9.95 -0.28
CA ALA A 180 -14.19 9.74 -0.25
C ALA A 180 -14.64 8.77 0.85
N VAL A 181 -13.78 7.85 1.28
CA VAL A 181 -14.11 6.80 2.26
C VAL A 181 -13.53 7.05 3.66
N SER A 182 -12.72 8.09 3.84
CA SER A 182 -12.06 8.40 5.12
C SER A 182 -12.05 9.89 5.37
N GLU A 183 -12.31 10.30 6.59
CA GLU A 183 -12.27 11.69 7.05
C GLU A 183 -10.85 12.15 7.46
N ALA A 184 -9.85 11.30 7.31
CA ALA A 184 -8.45 11.66 7.52
C ALA A 184 -7.94 12.63 6.43
N VAL A 185 -6.97 13.46 6.80
CA VAL A 185 -6.35 14.44 5.90
C VAL A 185 -5.10 13.83 5.29
N PHE A 186 -5.20 13.35 4.06
CA PHE A 186 -4.08 12.79 3.29
C PHE A 186 -3.29 13.90 2.61
N VAL A 187 -1.98 13.96 2.92
CA VAL A 187 -1.00 14.94 2.41
C VAL A 187 0.06 14.17 1.63
N VAL A 188 0.31 14.58 0.38
CA VAL A 188 1.36 14.01 -0.50
C VAL A 188 2.56 14.95 -0.49
#